data_b0e63cb4180533e7f4a4d56f1a515073
#
_entry.id   b0e63cb4180533e7f4a4d56f1a515073
#
_cell.length_a   1.000
_cell.length_b   1.000
_cell.length_c   1.000
_cell.angle_alpha   90.00
_cell.angle_beta   90.00
_cell.angle_gamma   90.00
#
_symmetry.space_group_name_H-M   'P 1'
#
loop_
_entity.id
_entity.type
_entity.pdbx_description
1 polymer ?
#
loop_
_entity_poly.entity_id
_entity_poly.type
_entity_poly.pdbx_seq_one_letter_code
_entity_poly.pdbx_strand_id
1 'polypeptide(L)'
;MSKTLPIAVQVYSVREEAERDFAGTMKKLGEMGYDGVELAGLYGKSAEEIRDSIKAAGLTAISAHVSYDELAGDLEKTLQDYETIGCRYIVIPWLGEDRRFGAALYEETIKGIPVISEGCKKHGMTLLYHNHDFEFAKTPDGTYALDQLYAEVPADVLGAEPDTCWIKVGGPDPSEWLKKYSGRCPLVHVKDFRRKAEGVDL
;
A
#
# COMPACT_ATOMS: atom_id res chain seq x y z
N MET A 1 7.39 25.34 15.27
CA MET A 1 7.79 24.99 13.91
C MET A 1 6.79 23.97 13.39
N SER A 2 6.13 24.24 12.27
CA SER A 2 5.27 23.26 11.59
C SER A 2 6.18 22.10 11.18
N LYS A 3 5.93 20.89 11.69
CA LYS A 3 6.60 19.68 11.17
C LYS A 3 6.07 19.47 9.76
N THR A 4 6.91 19.67 8.74
CA THR A 4 6.65 19.16 7.38
C THR A 4 6.58 17.64 7.47
N LEU A 5 5.52 17.05 6.94
CA LEU A 5 5.44 15.59 6.80
C LEU A 5 6.43 15.15 5.72
N PRO A 6 7.12 14.02 5.90
CA PRO A 6 7.98 13.46 4.86
C PRO A 6 7.15 13.07 3.64
N ILE A 7 7.74 13.21 2.45
CA ILE A 7 7.10 12.89 1.17
C ILE A 7 7.90 11.76 0.50
N ALA A 8 7.19 10.71 0.12
CA ALA A 8 7.74 9.56 -0.58
C ALA A 8 7.09 9.34 -1.94
N VAL A 9 7.80 8.63 -2.82
CA VAL A 9 7.28 8.22 -4.13
C VAL A 9 6.89 6.75 -4.08
N GLN A 10 5.67 6.44 -4.54
CA GLN A 10 5.30 5.08 -4.89
C GLN A 10 6.01 4.70 -6.21
N VAL A 11 6.93 3.71 -6.13
CA VAL A 11 7.82 3.34 -7.25
C VAL A 11 7.06 2.82 -8.46
N TYR A 12 5.82 2.34 -8.29
CA TYR A 12 4.95 1.98 -9.42
C TYR A 12 4.73 3.16 -10.39
N SER A 13 4.77 4.40 -9.90
CA SER A 13 4.63 5.61 -10.73
C SER A 13 5.82 5.84 -11.67
N VAL A 14 6.96 5.24 -11.37
CA VAL A 14 8.22 5.28 -12.14
C VAL A 14 8.74 3.88 -12.45
N ARG A 15 7.84 2.89 -12.53
CA ARG A 15 8.16 1.47 -12.68
C ARG A 15 9.00 1.15 -13.92
N GLU A 16 8.73 1.81 -15.04
CA GLU A 16 9.47 1.58 -16.29
C GLU A 16 10.93 2.03 -16.20
N GLU A 17 11.18 3.14 -15.49
CA GLU A 17 12.52 3.63 -15.19
C GLU A 17 13.21 2.72 -14.17
N ALA A 18 12.50 2.33 -13.12
CA ALA A 18 13.01 1.45 -12.08
C ALA A 18 13.35 0.05 -12.61
N GLU A 19 12.57 -0.48 -13.55
CA GLU A 19 12.85 -1.75 -14.20
C GLU A 19 14.10 -1.70 -15.08
N ARG A 20 14.34 -0.57 -15.78
CA ARG A 20 15.54 -0.37 -16.61
C ARG A 20 16.79 -0.11 -15.81
N ASP A 21 16.71 0.73 -14.78
CA ASP A 21 17.81 1.15 -13.91
C ASP A 21 17.29 1.57 -12.53
N PHE A 22 17.14 0.61 -11.64
CA PHE A 22 16.64 0.86 -10.29
C PHE A 22 17.50 1.85 -9.51
N ALA A 23 18.83 1.64 -9.48
CA ALA A 23 19.74 2.47 -8.73
C ALA A 23 19.78 3.92 -9.25
N GLY A 24 19.82 4.10 -10.58
CA GLY A 24 19.75 5.41 -11.20
C GLY A 24 18.42 6.12 -10.96
N THR A 25 17.32 5.38 -10.92
CA THR A 25 15.99 5.92 -10.58
C THR A 25 15.94 6.38 -9.14
N MET A 26 16.40 5.57 -8.18
CA MET A 26 16.48 5.96 -6.77
C MET A 26 17.33 7.22 -6.58
N LYS A 27 18.50 7.28 -7.24
CA LYS A 27 19.37 8.47 -7.20
C LYS A 27 18.62 9.71 -7.66
N LYS A 28 17.92 9.67 -8.78
CA LYS A 28 17.13 10.80 -9.29
C LYS A 28 16.04 11.25 -8.31
N LEU A 29 15.33 10.31 -7.70
CA LEU A 29 14.30 10.62 -6.69
C LEU A 29 14.94 11.34 -5.47
N GLY A 30 16.09 10.89 -4.99
CA GLY A 30 16.83 11.58 -3.93
C GLY A 30 17.27 12.98 -4.35
N GLU A 31 17.79 13.15 -5.56
CA GLU A 31 18.19 14.46 -6.11
C GLU A 31 17.01 15.41 -6.29
N MET A 32 15.77 14.90 -6.51
CA MET A 32 14.53 15.68 -6.55
C MET A 32 14.05 16.12 -5.17
N GLY A 33 14.64 15.59 -4.08
CA GLY A 33 14.35 16.00 -2.72
C GLY A 33 13.24 15.19 -2.04
N TYR A 34 12.91 13.99 -2.53
CA TYR A 34 12.05 13.08 -1.80
C TYR A 34 12.74 12.50 -0.57
N ASP A 35 11.95 12.21 0.48
CA ASP A 35 12.45 11.64 1.73
C ASP A 35 12.52 10.11 1.69
N GLY A 36 11.69 9.48 0.84
CA GLY A 36 11.61 8.03 0.77
C GLY A 36 10.87 7.49 -0.44
N VAL A 37 10.72 6.18 -0.42
CA VAL A 37 9.99 5.43 -1.47
C VAL A 37 9.11 4.37 -0.84
N GLU A 38 8.02 4.07 -1.53
CA GLU A 38 7.24 2.86 -1.35
C GLU A 38 7.50 1.93 -2.53
N LEU A 39 7.90 0.71 -2.23
CA LEU A 39 8.24 -0.29 -3.24
C LEU A 39 7.01 -0.91 -3.89
N ALA A 40 7.15 -1.33 -5.16
CA ALA A 40 6.19 -2.11 -5.91
C ALA A 40 6.90 -3.33 -6.53
N GLY A 41 7.35 -4.26 -5.67
CA GLY A 41 8.17 -5.41 -6.04
C GLY A 41 9.67 -5.16 -5.95
N LEU A 42 10.46 -6.19 -6.27
CA LEU A 42 11.93 -6.19 -6.11
C LEU A 42 12.69 -6.00 -7.43
N TYR A 43 12.00 -5.86 -8.56
CA TYR A 43 12.62 -5.59 -9.89
C TYR A 43 13.71 -6.61 -10.29
N GLY A 44 13.56 -7.88 -9.89
CA GLY A 44 14.53 -8.95 -10.15
C GLY A 44 15.86 -8.82 -9.41
N LYS A 45 15.91 -7.98 -8.36
CA LYS A 45 17.09 -7.74 -7.52
C LYS A 45 16.96 -8.43 -6.17
N SER A 46 18.08 -8.63 -5.48
CA SER A 46 18.06 -9.07 -4.09
C SER A 46 17.60 -7.94 -3.15
N ALA A 47 17.14 -8.32 -1.96
CA ALA A 47 16.76 -7.37 -0.92
C ALA A 47 17.91 -6.41 -0.54
N GLU A 48 19.15 -6.93 -0.51
CA GLU A 48 20.35 -6.15 -0.23
C GLU A 48 20.64 -5.13 -1.32
N GLU A 49 20.51 -5.51 -2.60
CA GLU A 49 20.72 -4.59 -3.73
C GLU A 49 19.69 -3.45 -3.72
N ILE A 50 18.43 -3.75 -3.41
CA ILE A 50 17.36 -2.76 -3.24
C ILE A 50 17.69 -1.81 -2.09
N ARG A 51 17.97 -2.37 -0.90
CA ARG A 51 18.36 -1.59 0.28
C ARG A 51 19.52 -0.64 0.00
N ASP A 52 20.58 -1.18 -0.57
CA ASP A 52 21.83 -0.43 -0.78
C ASP A 52 21.63 0.69 -1.82
N SER A 53 20.80 0.45 -2.85
CA SER A 53 20.44 1.46 -3.85
C SER A 53 19.63 2.62 -3.23
N ILE A 54 18.62 2.29 -2.40
CA ILE A 54 17.79 3.28 -1.70
C ILE A 54 18.65 4.10 -0.72
N LYS A 55 19.49 3.43 0.07
CA LYS A 55 20.37 4.07 1.04
C LYS A 55 21.41 4.97 0.36
N ALA A 56 22.00 4.53 -0.74
CA ALA A 56 22.98 5.33 -1.51
C ALA A 56 22.34 6.61 -2.09
N ALA A 57 21.04 6.59 -2.37
CA ALA A 57 20.27 7.75 -2.82
C ALA A 57 19.85 8.70 -1.67
N GLY A 58 20.14 8.36 -0.41
CA GLY A 58 19.70 9.14 0.76
C GLY A 58 18.20 8.99 1.06
N LEU A 59 17.53 7.97 0.49
CA LEU A 59 16.11 7.71 0.67
C LEU A 59 15.84 6.69 1.78
N THR A 60 14.61 6.67 2.28
CA THR A 60 14.11 5.65 3.20
C THR A 60 13.13 4.74 2.49
N ALA A 61 13.26 3.41 2.62
CA ALA A 61 12.20 2.48 2.24
C ALA A 61 11.11 2.53 3.31
N ILE A 62 9.99 3.19 3.03
CA ILE A 62 8.92 3.40 4.01
C ILE A 62 8.02 2.18 4.08
N SER A 63 7.62 1.67 2.92
CA SER A 63 6.62 0.64 2.74
C SER A 63 6.85 -0.14 1.44
N ALA A 64 6.11 -1.22 1.30
CA ALA A 64 6.06 -1.99 0.06
C ALA A 64 4.64 -2.47 -0.22
N HIS A 65 4.18 -2.32 -1.46
CA HIS A 65 3.01 -3.00 -1.98
C HIS A 65 3.36 -4.45 -2.28
N VAL A 66 2.69 -5.36 -1.57
CA VAL A 66 2.86 -6.81 -1.69
C VAL A 66 1.49 -7.45 -1.80
N SER A 67 1.27 -8.26 -2.83
CA SER A 67 -0.03 -8.87 -3.06
C SER A 67 -0.42 -9.83 -1.92
N TYR A 68 -1.74 -9.97 -1.68
CA TYR A 68 -2.24 -10.94 -0.71
C TYR A 68 -1.75 -12.37 -1.03
N ASP A 69 -1.75 -12.74 -2.30
CA ASP A 69 -1.36 -14.09 -2.74
C ASP A 69 0.14 -14.36 -2.52
N GLU A 70 1.00 -13.36 -2.70
CA GLU A 70 2.42 -13.46 -2.38
C GLU A 70 2.64 -13.65 -0.88
N LEU A 71 1.96 -12.87 -0.05
CA LEU A 71 2.02 -12.99 1.42
C LEU A 71 1.44 -14.33 1.91
N ALA A 72 0.37 -14.82 1.29
CA ALA A 72 -0.23 -16.11 1.64
C ALA A 72 0.59 -17.30 1.14
N GLY A 73 1.43 -17.13 0.12
CA GLY A 73 2.24 -18.19 -0.50
C GLY A 73 3.51 -18.51 0.29
N ASP A 74 4.37 -17.52 0.53
CA ASP A 74 5.62 -17.68 1.29
C ASP A 74 5.85 -16.47 2.19
N LEU A 75 5.08 -16.39 3.25
CA LEU A 75 5.06 -15.26 4.18
C LEU A 75 6.43 -14.95 4.77
N GLU A 76 7.11 -15.98 5.27
CA GLU A 76 8.38 -15.81 6.01
C GLU A 76 9.47 -15.24 5.11
N LYS A 77 9.64 -15.83 3.91
CA LYS A 77 10.62 -15.33 2.95
C LYS A 77 10.30 -13.92 2.48
N THR A 78 9.04 -13.66 2.14
CA THR A 78 8.60 -12.34 1.68
C THR A 78 8.88 -11.27 2.75
N LEU A 79 8.52 -11.55 4.01
CA LEU A 79 8.75 -10.60 5.09
C LEU A 79 10.24 -10.41 5.41
N GLN A 80 11.06 -11.47 5.33
CA GLN A 80 12.50 -11.38 5.50
C GLN A 80 13.16 -10.46 4.46
N ASP A 81 12.71 -10.51 3.20
CA ASP A 81 13.23 -9.65 2.15
C ASP A 81 12.92 -8.17 2.46
N TYR A 82 11.68 -7.84 2.84
CA TYR A 82 11.30 -6.45 3.16
C TYR A 82 11.84 -5.95 4.51
N GLU A 83 12.06 -6.82 5.48
CA GLU A 83 12.81 -6.50 6.70
C GLU A 83 14.26 -6.13 6.37
N THR A 84 14.92 -6.92 5.51
CA THR A 84 16.30 -6.67 5.04
C THR A 84 16.41 -5.31 4.33
N ILE A 85 15.39 -4.94 3.54
CA ILE A 85 15.30 -3.64 2.88
C ILE A 85 15.11 -2.51 3.91
N GLY A 86 14.43 -2.79 5.03
CA GLY A 86 14.13 -1.84 6.09
C GLY A 86 12.75 -1.19 5.96
N CYS A 87 11.79 -1.85 5.29
CA CYS A 87 10.41 -1.40 5.22
C CYS A 87 9.75 -1.44 6.60
N ARG A 88 8.98 -0.40 6.90
CA ARG A 88 8.19 -0.31 8.13
C ARG A 88 6.76 -0.83 7.95
N TYR A 89 6.25 -0.75 6.74
CA TYR A 89 4.89 -1.15 6.42
C TYR A 89 4.90 -2.13 5.24
N ILE A 90 4.04 -3.14 5.34
CA ILE A 90 3.64 -4.00 4.23
C ILE A 90 2.21 -3.63 3.88
N VAL A 91 1.94 -3.37 2.63
CA VAL A 91 0.64 -2.91 2.17
C VAL A 91 0.06 -3.90 1.18
N ILE A 92 -1.11 -4.45 1.48
CA ILE A 92 -1.89 -5.18 0.47
C ILE A 92 -2.48 -4.15 -0.48
N PRO A 93 -2.02 -4.11 -1.77
CA PRO A 93 -2.38 -3.01 -2.66
C PRO A 93 -3.81 -3.10 -3.20
N TRP A 94 -4.38 -4.29 -3.25
CA TRP A 94 -5.74 -4.61 -3.70
C TRP A 94 -6.05 -6.08 -3.50
N LEU A 95 -7.34 -6.43 -3.54
CA LEU A 95 -7.79 -7.82 -3.53
C LEU A 95 -8.34 -8.22 -4.91
N GLY A 96 -7.98 -9.41 -5.36
CA GLY A 96 -8.53 -10.03 -6.56
C GLY A 96 -10.07 -10.10 -6.50
N GLU A 97 -10.73 -10.16 -7.64
CA GLU A 97 -12.20 -10.15 -7.70
C GLU A 97 -12.84 -11.28 -6.90
N ASP A 98 -12.20 -12.42 -6.86
CA ASP A 98 -12.60 -13.62 -6.10
C ASP A 98 -12.43 -13.48 -4.57
N ARG A 99 -11.67 -12.48 -4.12
CA ARG A 99 -11.38 -12.17 -2.70
C ARG A 99 -12.09 -10.94 -2.16
N ARG A 100 -12.84 -10.21 -3.01
CA ARG A 100 -13.59 -9.01 -2.61
C ARG A 100 -14.84 -9.39 -1.82
N PHE A 101 -15.42 -8.41 -1.11
CA PHE A 101 -16.66 -8.60 -0.33
C PHE A 101 -17.73 -9.35 -1.14
N GLY A 102 -18.24 -10.43 -0.55
CA GLY A 102 -19.27 -11.28 -1.16
C GLY A 102 -18.76 -12.29 -2.21
N ALA A 103 -17.48 -12.29 -2.53
CA ALA A 103 -16.87 -13.27 -3.44
C ALA A 103 -16.47 -14.57 -2.72
N ALA A 104 -16.14 -15.60 -3.50
CA ALA A 104 -15.97 -16.97 -3.00
C ALA A 104 -14.85 -17.11 -1.95
N LEU A 105 -13.77 -16.35 -2.07
CA LEU A 105 -12.60 -16.41 -1.17
C LEU A 105 -12.56 -15.27 -0.14
N TYR A 106 -13.62 -14.46 -0.03
CA TYR A 106 -13.63 -13.35 0.91
C TYR A 106 -13.42 -13.79 2.36
N GLU A 107 -14.18 -14.77 2.82
CA GLU A 107 -14.09 -15.32 4.18
C GLU A 107 -12.71 -15.91 4.49
N GLU A 108 -12.08 -16.55 3.52
CA GLU A 108 -10.71 -17.06 3.63
C GLU A 108 -9.72 -15.90 3.79
N THR A 109 -9.90 -14.85 2.99
CA THR A 109 -9.07 -13.65 3.03
C THR A 109 -9.16 -12.95 4.38
N ILE A 110 -10.37 -12.76 4.92
CA ILE A 110 -10.57 -12.16 6.25
C ILE A 110 -9.87 -12.99 7.35
N LYS A 111 -9.88 -14.31 7.25
CA LYS A 111 -9.16 -15.20 8.20
C LYS A 111 -7.64 -15.19 7.99
N GLY A 112 -7.18 -14.98 6.77
CA GLY A 112 -5.75 -14.92 6.44
C GLY A 112 -5.06 -13.62 6.87
N ILE A 113 -5.75 -12.49 6.79
CA ILE A 113 -5.19 -11.16 7.16
C ILE A 113 -4.57 -11.13 8.57
N PRO A 114 -5.21 -11.65 9.64
CA PRO A 114 -4.59 -11.70 10.96
C PRO A 114 -3.30 -12.54 11.01
N VAL A 115 -3.21 -13.60 10.26
CA VAL A 115 -2.00 -14.45 10.18
C VAL A 115 -0.85 -13.66 9.54
N ILE A 116 -1.12 -12.98 8.43
CA ILE A 116 -0.16 -12.09 7.76
C ILE A 116 0.27 -10.96 8.70
N SER A 117 -0.67 -10.33 9.40
CA SER A 117 -0.39 -9.26 10.35
C SER A 117 0.53 -9.69 11.48
N GLU A 118 0.30 -10.87 12.05
CA GLU A 118 1.18 -11.43 13.09
C GLU A 118 2.58 -11.74 12.54
N GLY A 119 2.68 -12.21 11.30
CA GLY A 119 3.96 -12.30 10.59
C GLY A 119 4.66 -10.95 10.49
N CYS A 120 3.97 -9.93 9.97
CA CYS A 120 4.52 -8.57 9.88
C CYS A 120 5.04 -8.06 11.23
N LYS A 121 4.28 -8.24 12.33
CA LYS A 121 4.68 -7.82 13.67
C LYS A 121 5.97 -8.49 14.16
N LYS A 122 6.17 -9.78 13.86
CA LYS A 122 7.39 -10.51 14.21
C LYS A 122 8.63 -9.94 13.53
N HIS A 123 8.47 -9.41 12.31
CA HIS A 123 9.49 -8.73 11.55
C HIS A 123 9.54 -7.19 11.79
N GLY A 124 8.86 -6.71 12.84
CA GLY A 124 8.84 -5.28 13.19
C GLY A 124 8.07 -4.38 12.22
N MET A 125 7.23 -4.97 11.38
CA MET A 125 6.43 -4.27 10.38
C MET A 125 4.94 -4.23 10.75
N THR A 126 4.20 -3.31 10.14
CA THR A 126 2.73 -3.21 10.29
C THR A 126 2.07 -3.47 8.94
N LEU A 127 1.00 -4.27 8.96
CA LEU A 127 0.19 -4.56 7.77
C LEU A 127 -0.84 -3.46 7.53
N LEU A 128 -0.92 -2.97 6.29
CA LEU A 128 -1.89 -1.98 5.82
C LEU A 128 -2.67 -2.51 4.61
N TYR A 129 -3.78 -1.84 4.32
CA TYR A 129 -4.57 -2.05 3.10
C TYR A 129 -4.70 -0.73 2.33
N HIS A 130 -4.39 -0.78 1.03
CA HIS A 130 -4.56 0.32 0.08
C HIS A 130 -5.86 0.14 -0.70
N ASN A 131 -6.63 1.19 -0.88
CA ASN A 131 -7.88 1.14 -1.60
C ASN A 131 -7.77 1.64 -3.04
N HIS A 132 -8.62 1.09 -3.89
CA HIS A 132 -9.02 1.63 -5.19
C HIS A 132 -10.48 2.13 -5.12
N ASP A 133 -11.12 2.29 -6.27
CA ASP A 133 -12.52 2.74 -6.36
C ASP A 133 -13.53 1.61 -6.13
N PHE A 134 -13.18 0.39 -6.48
CA PHE A 134 -14.09 -0.76 -6.37
C PHE A 134 -14.45 -1.14 -4.94
N GLU A 135 -13.63 -0.83 -3.95
CA GLU A 135 -13.96 -1.04 -2.53
C GLU A 135 -15.06 -0.09 -2.03
N PHE A 136 -15.41 0.92 -2.83
CA PHE A 136 -16.57 1.79 -2.56
C PHE A 136 -17.88 1.28 -3.18
N ALA A 137 -17.88 0.05 -3.72
CA ALA A 137 -19.12 -0.66 -4.03
C ALA A 137 -19.99 -0.81 -2.77
N LYS A 138 -21.31 -0.70 -2.94
CA LYS A 138 -22.24 -0.85 -1.84
C LYS A 138 -22.54 -2.32 -1.57
N THR A 139 -22.49 -2.68 -0.31
CA THR A 139 -22.99 -3.96 0.21
C THR A 139 -24.53 -3.96 0.26
N PRO A 140 -25.16 -5.11 0.46
CA PRO A 140 -26.64 -5.19 0.49
C PRO A 140 -27.30 -4.30 1.55
N ASP A 141 -26.63 -3.98 2.65
CA ASP A 141 -27.11 -3.09 3.70
C ASP A 141 -26.81 -1.59 3.43
N GLY A 142 -26.17 -1.29 2.29
CA GLY A 142 -25.87 0.07 1.86
C GLY A 142 -24.57 0.65 2.40
N THR A 143 -23.77 -0.09 3.16
CA THR A 143 -22.43 0.31 3.58
C THR A 143 -21.43 0.18 2.41
N TYR A 144 -20.22 0.68 2.53
CA TYR A 144 -19.15 0.42 1.55
C TYR A 144 -18.43 -0.89 1.86
N ALA A 145 -18.02 -1.64 0.86
CA ALA A 145 -17.24 -2.87 1.05
C ALA A 145 -15.96 -2.65 1.87
N LEU A 146 -15.30 -1.49 1.69
CA LEU A 146 -14.14 -1.11 2.53
C LEU A 146 -14.51 -0.89 3.99
N ASP A 147 -15.69 -0.31 4.27
CA ASP A 147 -16.20 -0.17 5.64
C ASP A 147 -16.41 -1.54 6.28
N GLN A 148 -16.94 -2.49 5.50
CA GLN A 148 -17.16 -3.86 5.97
C GLN A 148 -15.83 -4.54 6.31
N LEU A 149 -14.83 -4.45 5.42
CA LEU A 149 -13.48 -4.97 5.67
C LEU A 149 -12.91 -4.42 6.98
N TYR A 150 -13.04 -3.10 7.19
CA TYR A 150 -12.51 -2.45 8.40
C TYR A 150 -13.34 -2.70 9.66
N ALA A 151 -14.60 -3.10 9.53
CA ALA A 151 -15.42 -3.54 10.65
C ALA A 151 -15.08 -4.98 11.08
N GLU A 152 -14.74 -5.84 10.12
CA GLU A 152 -14.40 -7.26 10.38
C GLU A 152 -12.95 -7.43 10.84
N VAL A 153 -12.04 -6.54 10.40
CA VAL A 153 -10.60 -6.62 10.77
C VAL A 153 -10.21 -5.40 11.60
N PRO A 154 -9.85 -5.58 12.89
CA PRO A 154 -9.48 -4.51 13.81
C PRO A 154 -8.29 -3.68 13.34
N ALA A 155 -8.19 -2.42 13.80
CA ALA A 155 -7.16 -1.47 13.37
C ALA A 155 -5.73 -1.84 13.82
N ASP A 156 -5.58 -2.63 14.87
CA ASP A 156 -4.31 -3.17 15.35
C ASP A 156 -3.84 -4.41 14.55
N VAL A 157 -4.73 -4.95 13.71
CA VAL A 157 -4.44 -6.06 12.78
C VAL A 157 -4.20 -5.52 11.38
N LEU A 158 -5.07 -4.63 10.88
CA LEU A 158 -4.97 -4.07 9.53
C LEU A 158 -5.11 -2.55 9.59
N GLY A 159 -4.02 -1.83 9.38
CA GLY A 159 -4.06 -0.39 9.17
C GLY A 159 -4.61 -0.03 7.80
N ALA A 160 -4.70 1.27 7.51
CA ALA A 160 -5.16 1.78 6.24
C ALA A 160 -4.09 2.65 5.58
N GLU A 161 -3.95 2.50 4.27
CA GLU A 161 -3.25 3.41 3.38
C GLU A 161 -4.26 3.99 2.38
N PRO A 162 -5.05 5.01 2.77
CA PRO A 162 -6.05 5.59 1.89
C PRO A 162 -5.42 6.25 0.67
N ASP A 163 -5.93 5.94 -0.53
CA ASP A 163 -5.65 6.71 -1.74
C ASP A 163 -6.77 7.73 -1.97
N THR A 164 -6.42 9.01 -1.85
CA THR A 164 -7.39 10.13 -1.94
C THR A 164 -8.03 10.26 -3.31
N CYS A 165 -7.32 9.90 -4.37
CA CYS A 165 -7.84 9.88 -5.73
C CYS A 165 -8.91 8.80 -5.88
N TRP A 166 -8.60 7.57 -5.52
CA TRP A 166 -9.51 6.44 -5.65
C TRP A 166 -10.74 6.58 -4.74
N ILE A 167 -10.60 7.14 -3.53
CA ILE A 167 -11.76 7.52 -2.69
C ILE A 167 -12.68 8.46 -3.48
N LYS A 168 -12.10 9.51 -4.10
CA LYS A 168 -12.89 10.48 -4.87
C LYS A 168 -13.56 9.89 -6.11
N VAL A 169 -12.86 9.00 -6.81
CA VAL A 169 -13.40 8.25 -7.96
C VAL A 169 -14.56 7.34 -7.53
N GLY A 170 -14.40 6.63 -6.41
CA GLY A 170 -15.42 5.76 -5.82
C GLY A 170 -16.62 6.48 -5.22
N GLY A 171 -16.58 7.82 -5.12
CA GLY A 171 -17.71 8.67 -4.75
C GLY A 171 -17.62 9.42 -3.43
N PRO A 172 -17.01 8.89 -2.35
CA PRO A 172 -16.90 9.59 -1.08
C PRO A 172 -16.05 10.88 -1.16
N ASP A 173 -16.16 11.72 -0.13
CA ASP A 173 -15.23 12.83 0.07
C ASP A 173 -13.97 12.32 0.78
N PRO A 174 -12.76 12.52 0.20
CA PRO A 174 -11.52 12.03 0.81
C PRO A 174 -11.25 12.60 2.20
N SER A 175 -11.58 13.88 2.45
CA SER A 175 -11.34 14.50 3.76
C SER A 175 -12.22 13.89 4.84
N GLU A 176 -13.50 13.64 4.53
CA GLU A 176 -14.42 12.99 5.45
C GLU A 176 -14.02 11.52 5.69
N TRP A 177 -13.53 10.83 4.65
CA TRP A 177 -13.02 9.47 4.77
C TRP A 177 -11.80 9.39 5.69
N LEU A 178 -10.82 10.27 5.49
CA LEU A 178 -9.64 10.35 6.36
C LEU A 178 -9.99 10.69 7.81
N LYS A 179 -10.97 11.56 8.05
CA LYS A 179 -11.47 11.84 9.40
C LYS A 179 -12.11 10.61 10.04
N LYS A 180 -12.94 9.88 9.27
CA LYS A 180 -13.62 8.67 9.74
C LYS A 180 -12.63 7.61 10.24
N TYR A 181 -11.51 7.46 9.55
CA TYR A 181 -10.48 6.46 9.86
C TYR A 181 -9.23 7.09 10.50
N SER A 182 -9.37 8.26 11.09
CA SER A 182 -8.29 8.91 11.86
C SER A 182 -7.72 7.95 12.92
N GLY A 183 -6.38 7.87 12.98
CA GLY A 183 -5.67 6.94 13.88
C GLY A 183 -5.43 5.53 13.27
N ARG A 184 -6.06 5.19 12.13
CA ARG A 184 -5.83 3.95 11.39
C ARG A 184 -4.90 4.14 10.17
N CYS A 185 -4.61 5.40 9.77
CA CYS A 185 -3.96 5.78 8.52
C CYS A 185 -2.54 6.32 8.75
N PRO A 186 -1.51 5.49 8.93
CA PRO A 186 -0.13 5.96 9.09
C PRO A 186 0.48 6.48 7.78
N LEU A 187 -0.02 6.04 6.64
CA LEU A 187 0.36 6.47 5.29
C LEU A 187 -0.89 6.93 4.52
N VAL A 188 -0.70 7.83 3.56
CA VAL A 188 -1.76 8.34 2.68
C VAL A 188 -1.18 8.54 1.28
N HIS A 189 -1.83 7.98 0.27
CA HIS A 189 -1.55 8.30 -1.12
C HIS A 189 -2.28 9.58 -1.53
N VAL A 190 -1.50 10.60 -1.88
CA VAL A 190 -2.00 11.85 -2.44
C VAL A 190 -1.80 11.81 -3.94
N LYS A 191 -2.90 11.70 -4.68
CA LYS A 191 -2.92 11.47 -6.11
C LYS A 191 -4.04 12.30 -6.74
N ASP A 192 -3.86 12.73 -7.98
CA ASP A 192 -4.85 13.46 -8.75
C ASP A 192 -5.30 12.65 -9.97
N PHE A 193 -6.38 13.07 -10.61
CA PHE A 193 -6.93 12.43 -11.81
C PHE A 193 -7.65 13.42 -12.72
N ARG A 194 -7.78 13.03 -13.98
CA ARG A 194 -8.66 13.72 -14.94
C ARG A 194 -9.84 12.83 -15.30
N ARG A 195 -11.05 13.37 -15.28
CA ARG A 195 -12.21 12.66 -15.82
C ARG A 195 -12.14 12.63 -17.35
N LYS A 196 -12.32 11.45 -17.93
CA LYS A 196 -12.53 11.23 -19.37
C LYS A 196 -14.00 10.88 -19.63
N ALA A 197 -14.40 10.78 -20.90
CA ALA A 197 -15.74 10.32 -21.28
C ALA A 197 -16.03 8.91 -20.74
N GLU A 198 -15.00 8.06 -20.69
CA GLU A 198 -15.05 6.74 -20.06
C GLU A 198 -13.90 6.64 -19.05
N GLY A 199 -14.23 6.53 -17.76
CA GLY A 199 -13.28 6.33 -16.68
C GLY A 199 -12.49 7.58 -16.27
N VAL A 200 -11.28 7.35 -15.76
CA VAL A 200 -10.35 8.38 -15.27
C VAL A 200 -8.97 8.17 -15.85
N ASP A 201 -8.20 9.26 -15.95
CA ASP A 201 -6.78 9.29 -16.29
C ASP A 201 -5.99 9.69 -15.05
N LEU A 202 -5.03 8.89 -14.66
CA LEU A 202 -4.24 9.03 -13.42
C LEU A 202 -2.88 9.65 -13.69
#